data_d17e7803281750dcae37b3920203fae0
#
_entry.id   d17e7803281750dcae37b3920203fae0
#
_cell.length_a   1.000
_cell.length_b   1.000
_cell.length_c   1.000
_cell.angle_alpha   90.00
_cell.angle_beta   90.00
_cell.angle_gamma   90.00
#
_symmetry.space_group_name_H-M   'P 1'
#
loop_
_entity.id
_entity.type
_entity.pdbx_description
1 polymer ?
#
loop_
_entity_poly.entity_id
_entity_poly.type
_entity_poly.pdbx_seq_one_letter_code
_entity_poly.pdbx_strand_id
1 'polypeptide(L)'
;MNKKSIRKILGGFKSYVPGGVSIRGTGGTDSARYCYTIWLRHLSILYKNGFTKIPNTIAELGPGDSIGTGLAGLLSGSKKFYALDVVEHTDIKKNISVFDELVTLFANHSALPDDNEFPRVLPRLTSYNFPSEIFADNNLENFLDKSRIQSLRNELVDIKKQKNSIKYMCPWNDPKIIESDSVDVVFSQAVLEHVEDINHTYDAMYRWVKKGGYISNEIDFESHGLSDEWNGHWSFSDVTWKLMKGNRPYL
;
A
#
# COMPACT_ATOMS: atom_id res chain seq x y z
N MET A 1 -14.18 -15.81 31.20
CA MET A 1 -13.86 -15.83 29.73
C MET A 1 -15.13 -16.22 28.98
N ASN A 2 -15.57 -15.44 28.01
CA ASN A 2 -16.79 -15.75 27.27
C ASN A 2 -16.55 -16.80 26.18
N LYS A 3 -17.64 -17.43 25.64
CA LYS A 3 -17.53 -18.47 24.59
C LYS A 3 -16.79 -17.98 23.33
N LYS A 4 -16.90 -16.68 23.00
CA LYS A 4 -16.20 -16.07 21.85
C LYS A 4 -14.68 -16.05 22.06
N SER A 5 -14.21 -15.67 23.24
CA SER A 5 -12.77 -15.66 23.57
C SER A 5 -12.16 -17.06 23.52
N ILE A 6 -12.88 -18.07 24.01
CA ILE A 6 -12.44 -19.48 23.93
C ILE A 6 -12.29 -19.91 22.47
N ARG A 7 -13.25 -19.59 21.60
CA ARG A 7 -13.19 -19.92 20.17
C ARG A 7 -12.00 -19.24 19.47
N LYS A 8 -11.70 -17.98 19.82
CA LYS A 8 -10.56 -17.23 19.27
C LYS A 8 -9.22 -17.85 19.72
N ILE A 9 -9.10 -18.27 20.98
CA ILE A 9 -7.94 -18.99 21.50
C ILE A 9 -7.76 -20.34 20.79
N LEU A 10 -8.83 -21.12 20.64
CA LEU A 10 -8.76 -22.38 19.88
C LEU A 10 -8.33 -22.14 18.41
N GLY A 11 -8.78 -21.04 17.82
CA GLY A 11 -8.31 -20.59 16.51
C GLY A 11 -6.82 -20.25 16.48
N GLY A 12 -6.29 -19.64 17.56
CA GLY A 12 -4.87 -19.41 17.75
C GLY A 12 -4.06 -20.70 17.79
N PHE A 13 -4.50 -21.70 18.56
CA PHE A 13 -3.84 -23.01 18.58
C PHE A 13 -3.85 -23.71 17.21
N LYS A 14 -4.95 -23.63 16.46
CA LYS A 14 -5.01 -24.18 15.10
C LYS A 14 -3.97 -23.58 14.14
N SER A 15 -3.53 -22.35 14.39
CA SER A 15 -2.56 -21.69 13.53
C SER A 15 -1.15 -22.30 13.57
N TYR A 16 -0.86 -23.14 14.55
CA TYR A 16 0.41 -23.88 14.64
C TYR A 16 0.39 -25.19 13.82
N VAL A 17 -0.78 -25.60 13.33
CA VAL A 17 -0.90 -26.81 12.52
C VAL A 17 -0.69 -26.44 11.04
N PRO A 18 0.17 -27.14 10.28
CA PRO A 18 0.34 -26.89 8.85
C PRO A 18 -1.03 -26.94 8.12
N GLY A 19 -1.33 -25.89 7.36
CA GLY A 19 -2.63 -25.74 6.70
C GLY A 19 -3.77 -25.27 7.61
N GLY A 20 -3.52 -25.01 8.90
CA GLY A 20 -4.52 -24.57 9.88
C GLY A 20 -4.99 -23.12 9.70
N VAL A 21 -4.26 -22.33 8.93
CA VAL A 21 -4.62 -20.96 8.54
C VAL A 21 -4.50 -20.80 7.05
N SER A 22 -5.57 -20.39 6.41
CA SER A 22 -5.53 -19.94 5.01
C SER A 22 -5.03 -18.50 4.99
N ILE A 23 -3.88 -18.25 4.38
CA ILE A 23 -3.46 -16.90 4.02
C ILE A 23 -4.38 -16.49 2.86
N ARG A 24 -5.40 -15.71 3.18
CA ARG A 24 -6.23 -15.05 2.17
C ARG A 24 -5.45 -13.84 1.66
N GLY A 25 -5.75 -13.41 0.42
CA GLY A 25 -5.06 -12.30 -0.25
C GLY A 25 -4.85 -11.05 0.62
N THR A 26 -3.85 -10.30 0.30
CA THR A 26 -3.21 -9.26 1.12
C THR A 26 -3.81 -7.88 0.87
N GLY A 27 -5.13 -7.74 0.90
CA GLY A 27 -5.71 -6.43 1.11
C GLY A 27 -6.25 -5.66 -0.10
N GLY A 28 -6.60 -6.31 -1.22
CA GLY A 28 -7.40 -5.65 -2.27
C GLY A 28 -6.63 -4.96 -3.38
N THR A 29 -5.29 -5.01 -3.38
CA THR A 29 -4.45 -4.42 -4.45
C THR A 29 -4.53 -5.19 -5.78
N ASP A 30 -5.32 -6.25 -5.85
CA ASP A 30 -5.73 -6.92 -7.08
C ASP A 30 -6.84 -6.16 -7.86
N SER A 31 -7.41 -5.11 -7.26
CA SER A 31 -8.37 -4.21 -7.88
C SER A 31 -7.71 -2.89 -8.30
N ALA A 32 -7.78 -2.55 -9.58
CA ALA A 32 -7.31 -1.26 -10.08
C ALA A 32 -8.06 -0.08 -9.43
N ARG A 33 -9.36 -0.21 -9.19
CA ARG A 33 -10.17 0.82 -8.52
C ARG A 33 -9.72 1.03 -7.08
N TYR A 34 -9.35 -0.04 -6.37
CA TYR A 34 -8.74 0.06 -5.04
C TYR A 34 -7.40 0.80 -5.10
N CYS A 35 -6.48 0.37 -5.95
CA CYS A 35 -5.16 1.00 -6.10
C CYS A 35 -5.28 2.48 -6.48
N TYR A 36 -6.21 2.81 -7.39
CA TYR A 36 -6.53 4.17 -7.82
C TYR A 36 -6.97 5.06 -6.65
N THR A 37 -7.96 4.59 -5.86
CA THR A 37 -8.46 5.38 -4.73
C THR A 37 -7.41 5.52 -3.63
N ILE A 38 -6.62 4.47 -3.34
CA ILE A 38 -5.56 4.53 -2.32
C ILE A 38 -4.53 5.59 -2.69
N TRP A 39 -3.97 5.52 -3.90
CA TRP A 39 -2.98 6.49 -4.32
C TRP A 39 -3.52 7.92 -4.30
N LEU A 40 -4.70 8.15 -4.87
CA LEU A 40 -5.27 9.49 -4.93
C LEU A 40 -5.70 10.03 -3.56
N ARG A 41 -6.04 9.16 -2.59
CA ARG A 41 -6.25 9.57 -1.18
C ARG A 41 -4.95 10.06 -0.55
N HIS A 42 -3.86 9.31 -0.66
CA HIS A 42 -2.54 9.73 -0.18
C HIS A 42 -2.14 11.06 -0.82
N LEU A 43 -2.23 11.16 -2.14
CA LEU A 43 -1.86 12.37 -2.87
C LEU A 43 -2.72 13.58 -2.48
N SER A 44 -4.02 13.41 -2.33
CA SER A 44 -4.95 14.49 -1.90
C SER A 44 -4.64 14.99 -0.51
N ILE A 45 -4.29 14.09 0.43
CA ILE A 45 -3.92 14.48 1.79
C ILE A 45 -2.58 15.20 1.80
N LEU A 46 -1.59 14.69 1.09
CA LEU A 46 -0.30 15.34 0.95
C LEU A 46 -0.47 16.76 0.38
N TYR A 47 -1.29 16.92 -0.67
CA TYR A 47 -1.58 18.22 -1.28
C TYR A 47 -2.21 19.20 -0.28
N LYS A 48 -3.22 18.75 0.47
CA LYS A 48 -3.86 19.56 1.55
C LYS A 48 -2.89 19.96 2.67
N ASN A 49 -1.82 19.19 2.87
CA ASN A 49 -0.79 19.45 3.89
C ASN A 49 0.45 20.14 3.32
N GLY A 50 0.34 20.76 2.15
CA GLY A 50 1.39 21.64 1.60
C GLY A 50 2.37 20.97 0.64
N PHE A 51 2.22 19.67 0.34
CA PHE A 51 3.00 19.02 -0.71
C PHE A 51 2.29 19.19 -2.07
N THR A 52 2.47 20.36 -2.68
CA THR A 52 1.74 20.78 -3.89
C THR A 52 2.38 20.30 -5.21
N LYS A 53 3.38 19.44 -5.16
CA LYS A 53 4.09 18.93 -6.34
C LYS A 53 3.73 17.46 -6.57
N ILE A 54 3.71 17.02 -7.82
CA ILE A 54 3.71 15.60 -8.12
C ILE A 54 5.07 15.01 -7.68
N PRO A 55 5.10 13.96 -6.84
CA PRO A 55 6.35 13.36 -6.38
C PRO A 55 7.07 12.70 -7.58
N ASN A 56 8.37 12.99 -7.75
CA ASN A 56 9.18 12.35 -8.78
C ASN A 56 9.52 10.90 -8.42
N THR A 57 9.88 10.66 -7.16
CA THR A 57 10.27 9.34 -6.65
C THR A 57 9.36 8.97 -5.50
N ILE A 58 8.73 7.82 -5.60
CA ILE A 58 7.85 7.26 -4.57
C ILE A 58 8.34 5.89 -4.12
N ALA A 59 8.07 5.55 -2.86
CA ALA A 59 8.32 4.23 -2.31
C ALA A 59 7.08 3.75 -1.54
N GLU A 60 6.67 2.51 -1.79
CA GLU A 60 5.56 1.84 -1.14
C GLU A 60 6.08 0.68 -0.29
N LEU A 61 5.69 0.65 0.98
CA LEU A 61 5.88 -0.51 1.85
C LEU A 61 4.67 -1.41 1.75
N GLY A 62 4.90 -2.70 1.54
CA GLY A 62 3.87 -3.72 1.53
C GLY A 62 2.84 -3.56 0.41
N PRO A 63 3.22 -3.55 -0.87
CA PRO A 63 2.28 -3.39 -1.99
C PRO A 63 1.24 -4.51 -2.08
N GLY A 64 1.50 -5.68 -1.50
CA GLY A 64 0.57 -6.80 -1.43
C GLY A 64 0.43 -7.57 -2.74
N ASP A 65 -0.81 -7.92 -3.12
CA ASP A 65 -1.11 -8.80 -4.26
C ASP A 65 -0.73 -8.22 -5.62
N SER A 66 -0.61 -6.91 -5.72
CA SER A 66 -0.06 -6.20 -6.88
C SER A 66 0.65 -4.93 -6.45
N ILE A 67 1.49 -4.39 -7.32
CA ILE A 67 2.14 -3.09 -7.14
C ILE A 67 1.28 -1.93 -7.69
N GLY A 68 -0.03 -2.14 -7.78
CA GLY A 68 -0.97 -1.25 -8.48
C GLY A 68 -1.03 0.16 -7.91
N THR A 69 -0.89 0.34 -6.59
CA THR A 69 -0.92 1.66 -5.97
C THR A 69 0.26 2.53 -6.45
N GLY A 70 1.47 1.97 -6.46
CA GLY A 70 2.62 2.67 -7.00
C GLY A 70 2.56 2.86 -8.52
N LEU A 71 1.90 1.94 -9.26
CA LEU A 71 1.63 2.13 -10.70
C LEU A 71 0.68 3.32 -10.93
N ALA A 72 -0.33 3.52 -10.08
CA ALA A 72 -1.16 4.72 -10.11
C ALA A 72 -0.31 5.98 -9.88
N GLY A 73 0.69 5.91 -9.00
CA GLY A 73 1.68 6.97 -8.80
C GLY A 73 2.48 7.29 -10.06
N LEU A 74 2.94 6.28 -10.78
CA LEU A 74 3.64 6.47 -12.06
C LEU A 74 2.74 7.09 -13.12
N LEU A 75 1.49 6.63 -13.24
CA LEU A 75 0.51 7.17 -14.19
C LEU A 75 0.09 8.61 -13.86
N SER A 76 0.20 9.02 -12.61
CA SER A 76 -0.04 10.41 -12.17
C SER A 76 1.18 11.32 -12.25
N GLY A 77 2.33 10.85 -12.79
CA GLY A 77 3.47 11.69 -13.08
C GLY A 77 4.77 11.37 -12.35
N SER A 78 4.76 10.47 -11.38
CA SER A 78 6.00 9.97 -10.76
C SER A 78 6.91 9.33 -11.79
N LYS A 79 8.23 9.52 -11.63
CA LYS A 79 9.24 9.00 -12.57
C LYS A 79 9.86 7.69 -12.09
N LYS A 80 9.86 7.46 -10.78
CA LYS A 80 10.49 6.29 -10.16
C LYS A 80 9.65 5.76 -9.01
N PHE A 81 9.52 4.46 -8.95
CA PHE A 81 8.75 3.76 -7.95
C PHE A 81 9.56 2.59 -7.37
N TYR A 82 9.67 2.57 -6.05
CA TYR A 82 10.19 1.46 -5.27
C TYR A 82 9.04 0.73 -4.58
N ALA A 83 8.83 -0.52 -4.94
CA ALA A 83 7.89 -1.43 -4.28
C ALA A 83 8.67 -2.35 -3.35
N LEU A 84 8.40 -2.27 -2.05
CA LEU A 84 9.18 -2.91 -0.99
C LEU A 84 8.31 -3.93 -0.24
N ASP A 85 8.66 -5.21 -0.34
CA ASP A 85 7.92 -6.26 0.36
C ASP A 85 8.87 -7.18 1.15
N VAL A 86 8.37 -7.85 2.16
CA VAL A 86 9.11 -8.86 2.95
C VAL A 86 8.87 -10.27 2.43
N VAL A 87 7.74 -10.49 1.76
CA VAL A 87 7.35 -11.75 1.11
C VAL A 87 6.81 -11.43 -0.29
N GLU A 88 7.22 -12.21 -1.29
CA GLU A 88 6.77 -12.00 -2.67
C GLU A 88 5.30 -12.45 -2.82
N HIS A 89 4.40 -11.48 -2.96
CA HIS A 89 2.97 -11.70 -3.19
C HIS A 89 2.55 -11.32 -4.61
N THR A 90 3.30 -10.44 -5.27
CA THR A 90 2.91 -9.85 -6.54
C THR A 90 2.98 -10.85 -7.71
N ASP A 91 2.04 -10.74 -8.63
CA ASP A 91 1.97 -11.53 -9.86
C ASP A 91 2.01 -10.61 -11.10
N ILE A 92 2.83 -10.96 -12.10
CA ILE A 92 3.04 -10.15 -13.30
C ILE A 92 1.74 -9.97 -14.10
N LYS A 93 0.92 -11.01 -14.24
CA LYS A 93 -0.33 -10.93 -15.01
C LYS A 93 -1.33 -10.01 -14.31
N LYS A 94 -1.39 -10.11 -12.99
CA LYS A 94 -2.22 -9.24 -12.15
C LYS A 94 -1.76 -7.78 -12.28
N ASN A 95 -0.46 -7.52 -12.16
CA ASN A 95 0.10 -6.19 -12.34
C ASN A 95 -0.24 -5.56 -13.69
N ILE A 96 -0.16 -6.34 -14.78
CA ILE A 96 -0.50 -5.88 -16.13
C ILE A 96 -1.99 -5.57 -16.22
N SER A 97 -2.87 -6.46 -15.72
CA SER A 97 -4.32 -6.24 -15.74
C SER A 97 -4.71 -4.97 -14.96
N VAL A 98 -4.16 -4.82 -13.75
CA VAL A 98 -4.38 -3.63 -12.91
C VAL A 98 -3.85 -2.38 -13.61
N PHE A 99 -2.68 -2.44 -14.22
CA PHE A 99 -2.10 -1.31 -14.95
C PHE A 99 -2.96 -0.85 -16.12
N ASP A 100 -3.41 -1.79 -16.97
CA ASP A 100 -4.22 -1.47 -18.16
C ASP A 100 -5.57 -0.82 -17.75
N GLU A 101 -6.16 -1.27 -16.64
CA GLU A 101 -7.38 -0.67 -16.08
C GLU A 101 -7.10 0.71 -15.44
N LEU A 102 -5.99 0.88 -14.72
CA LEU A 102 -5.57 2.17 -14.17
C LEU A 102 -5.38 3.22 -15.25
N VAL A 103 -4.77 2.87 -16.40
CA VAL A 103 -4.65 3.77 -17.56
C VAL A 103 -6.02 4.30 -17.97
N THR A 104 -7.03 3.42 -18.03
CA THR A 104 -8.41 3.80 -18.38
C THR A 104 -9.02 4.73 -17.33
N LEU A 105 -8.83 4.45 -16.03
CA LEU A 105 -9.36 5.28 -14.94
C LEU A 105 -8.77 6.70 -14.97
N PHE A 106 -7.46 6.84 -15.18
CA PHE A 106 -6.79 8.13 -15.29
C PHE A 106 -7.19 8.88 -16.56
N ALA A 107 -7.25 8.21 -17.73
CA ALA A 107 -7.64 8.83 -19.00
C ALA A 107 -9.08 9.39 -18.96
N ASN A 108 -9.96 8.73 -18.23
CA ASN A 108 -11.35 9.17 -18.06
C ASN A 108 -11.55 10.16 -16.90
N HIS A 109 -10.50 10.56 -16.18
CA HIS A 109 -10.61 11.35 -14.95
C HIS A 109 -11.70 10.79 -14.02
N SER A 110 -11.73 9.47 -13.85
CA SER A 110 -12.80 8.78 -13.14
C SER A 110 -12.87 9.29 -11.69
N ALA A 111 -14.10 9.45 -11.19
CA ALA A 111 -14.29 9.72 -9.76
C ALA A 111 -13.65 8.62 -8.91
N LEU A 112 -13.11 8.99 -7.76
CA LEU A 112 -12.52 8.04 -6.83
C LEU A 112 -13.63 7.14 -6.28
N PRO A 113 -13.38 5.85 -6.14
CA PRO A 113 -14.23 4.98 -5.32
C PRO A 113 -14.45 5.56 -3.93
N ASP A 114 -15.71 5.69 -3.54
CA ASP A 114 -16.13 6.28 -2.28
C ASP A 114 -16.24 5.26 -1.14
N ASP A 115 -16.75 5.71 0.01
CA ASP A 115 -16.93 4.88 1.19
C ASP A 115 -18.07 3.85 1.06
N ASN A 116 -18.90 3.91 0.01
CA ASN A 116 -19.88 2.87 -0.29
C ASN A 116 -19.22 1.69 -1.02
N GLU A 117 -18.25 1.98 -1.89
CA GLU A 117 -17.51 0.94 -2.61
C GLU A 117 -16.42 0.33 -1.72
N PHE A 118 -15.69 1.15 -0.97
CA PHE A 118 -14.64 0.69 -0.05
C PHE A 118 -14.85 1.24 1.37
N PRO A 119 -15.81 0.72 2.14
CA PRO A 119 -16.22 1.29 3.43
C PRO A 119 -15.15 1.24 4.53
N ARG A 120 -14.11 0.42 4.36
CA ARG A 120 -13.00 0.29 5.31
C ARG A 120 -11.76 1.09 4.93
N VAL A 121 -11.74 1.68 3.72
CA VAL A 121 -10.57 2.44 3.28
C VAL A 121 -10.56 3.81 3.94
N LEU A 122 -9.49 4.09 4.65
CA LEU A 122 -9.23 5.37 5.30
C LEU A 122 -8.04 6.08 4.59
N PRO A 123 -7.89 7.37 4.82
CA PRO A 123 -8.86 8.28 5.41
C PRO A 123 -10.00 8.63 4.45
N ARG A 124 -11.14 9.01 5.03
CA ARG A 124 -12.27 9.52 4.23
C ARG A 124 -11.94 10.89 3.66
N LEU A 125 -12.37 11.13 2.43
CA LEU A 125 -12.18 12.40 1.75
C LEU A 125 -13.43 13.28 1.85
N THR A 126 -13.27 14.58 1.73
CA THR A 126 -14.39 15.54 1.63
C THR A 126 -15.04 15.54 0.25
N SER A 127 -14.35 15.05 -0.76
CA SER A 127 -14.82 14.88 -2.13
C SER A 127 -14.17 13.65 -2.75
N TYR A 128 -14.93 12.90 -3.53
CA TYR A 128 -14.48 11.76 -4.32
C TYR A 128 -14.45 12.06 -5.82
N ASN A 129 -14.57 13.33 -6.19
CA ASN A 129 -14.31 13.76 -7.56
C ASN A 129 -12.81 13.57 -7.88
N PHE A 130 -12.49 13.42 -9.16
CA PHE A 130 -11.10 13.42 -9.60
C PHE A 130 -10.42 14.73 -9.16
N PRO A 131 -9.25 14.67 -8.49
CA PRO A 131 -8.61 15.85 -7.91
C PRO A 131 -7.87 16.68 -8.98
N SER A 132 -8.62 17.29 -9.90
CA SER A 132 -8.10 18.02 -11.06
C SER A 132 -7.15 19.16 -10.66
N GLU A 133 -7.35 19.74 -9.49
CA GLU A 133 -6.51 20.82 -8.94
C GLU A 133 -5.05 20.37 -8.70
N ILE A 134 -4.83 19.09 -8.39
CA ILE A 134 -3.48 18.55 -8.20
C ILE A 134 -2.73 18.46 -9.52
N PHE A 135 -3.47 18.32 -10.61
CA PHE A 135 -2.93 18.12 -11.96
C PHE A 135 -3.00 19.38 -12.83
N ALA A 136 -3.50 20.51 -12.30
CA ALA A 136 -3.72 21.72 -13.08
C ALA A 136 -2.45 22.25 -13.78
N ASP A 137 -1.32 22.27 -13.05
CA ASP A 137 -0.02 22.71 -13.57
C ASP A 137 0.77 21.56 -14.25
N ASN A 138 0.30 20.33 -14.08
CA ASN A 138 0.94 19.12 -14.58
C ASN A 138 0.00 18.48 -15.59
N ASN A 139 0.29 18.62 -16.86
CA ASN A 139 -0.53 18.07 -17.91
C ASN A 139 -0.59 16.52 -17.79
N LEU A 140 -1.66 16.00 -17.18
CA LEU A 140 -1.86 14.56 -16.99
C LEU A 140 -1.78 13.79 -18.33
N GLU A 141 -2.22 14.40 -19.43
CA GLU A 141 -2.15 13.79 -20.74
C GLU A 141 -0.73 13.43 -21.14
N ASN A 142 0.27 14.25 -20.75
CA ASN A 142 1.68 13.94 -21.01
C ASN A 142 2.15 12.70 -20.21
N PHE A 143 1.56 12.47 -19.03
CA PHE A 143 1.89 11.29 -18.23
C PHE A 143 1.24 10.01 -18.79
N LEU A 144 0.19 10.16 -19.56
CA LEU A 144 -0.53 9.08 -20.24
C LEU A 144 -0.14 8.95 -21.72
N ASP A 145 0.97 9.54 -22.14
CA ASP A 145 1.50 9.35 -23.50
C ASP A 145 1.70 7.86 -23.82
N LYS A 146 1.32 7.46 -25.03
CA LYS A 146 1.34 6.07 -25.46
C LYS A 146 2.71 5.42 -25.38
N SER A 147 3.77 6.17 -25.68
CA SER A 147 5.15 5.66 -25.62
C SER A 147 5.56 5.38 -24.18
N ARG A 148 5.18 6.26 -23.26
CA ARG A 148 5.44 6.12 -21.84
C ARG A 148 4.65 4.96 -21.24
N ILE A 149 3.36 4.83 -21.54
CA ILE A 149 2.52 3.69 -21.12
C ILE A 149 3.16 2.38 -21.61
N GLN A 150 3.55 2.30 -22.88
CA GLN A 150 4.17 1.10 -23.44
C GLN A 150 5.51 0.79 -22.75
N SER A 151 6.31 1.82 -22.43
CA SER A 151 7.57 1.64 -21.70
C SER A 151 7.34 1.06 -20.29
N LEU A 152 6.41 1.63 -19.53
CA LEU A 152 6.05 1.12 -18.20
C LEU A 152 5.50 -0.32 -18.26
N ARG A 153 4.67 -0.60 -19.26
CA ARG A 153 4.11 -1.95 -19.46
C ARG A 153 5.22 -2.96 -19.78
N ASN A 154 6.21 -2.59 -20.56
CA ASN A 154 7.36 -3.45 -20.85
C ASN A 154 8.24 -3.68 -19.60
N GLU A 155 8.37 -2.67 -18.72
CA GLU A 155 9.07 -2.83 -17.44
C GLU A 155 8.34 -3.81 -16.51
N LEU A 156 7.00 -3.82 -16.51
CA LEU A 156 6.20 -4.77 -15.73
C LEU A 156 6.41 -6.23 -16.16
N VAL A 157 6.54 -6.48 -17.46
CA VAL A 157 6.83 -7.84 -17.97
C VAL A 157 8.20 -8.34 -17.46
N ASP A 158 9.15 -7.44 -17.31
CA ASP A 158 10.53 -7.74 -16.90
C ASP A 158 10.85 -7.16 -15.50
N ILE A 159 9.90 -7.09 -14.61
CA ILE A 159 10.01 -6.41 -13.31
C ILE A 159 11.22 -6.86 -12.47
N LYS A 160 11.62 -8.12 -12.60
CA LYS A 160 12.81 -8.67 -11.92
C LYS A 160 14.13 -8.10 -12.45
N LYS A 161 14.15 -7.47 -13.64
CA LYS A 161 15.35 -6.81 -14.19
C LYS A 161 15.59 -5.41 -13.62
N GLN A 162 14.64 -4.88 -12.83
CA GLN A 162 14.73 -3.62 -12.08
C GLN A 162 15.30 -2.45 -12.91
N LYS A 163 14.83 -2.28 -14.15
CA LYS A 163 15.53 -1.45 -15.13
C LYS A 163 15.52 0.03 -14.77
N ASN A 164 14.42 0.74 -14.86
CA ASN A 164 14.44 2.19 -14.78
C ASN A 164 13.43 2.77 -13.77
N SER A 165 12.15 2.72 -14.10
CA SER A 165 11.08 3.40 -13.37
C SER A 165 10.52 2.56 -12.22
N ILE A 166 10.53 1.23 -12.35
CA ILE A 166 9.94 0.30 -11.39
C ILE A 166 11.03 -0.58 -10.76
N LYS A 167 11.10 -0.57 -9.43
CA LYS A 167 12.00 -1.42 -8.65
C LYS A 167 11.21 -2.19 -7.61
N TYR A 168 11.01 -3.49 -7.84
CA TYR A 168 10.41 -4.40 -6.87
C TYR A 168 11.52 -5.11 -6.09
N MET A 169 11.52 -4.92 -4.78
CA MET A 169 12.53 -5.45 -3.86
C MET A 169 11.86 -6.31 -2.79
N CYS A 170 12.18 -7.60 -2.82
CA CYS A 170 11.65 -8.58 -1.90
C CYS A 170 12.66 -9.72 -1.67
N PRO A 171 13.02 -10.07 -0.43
CA PRO A 171 12.71 -9.29 0.77
C PRO A 171 13.52 -8.00 0.84
N TRP A 172 12.93 -6.92 1.39
CA TRP A 172 13.70 -5.77 1.80
C TRP A 172 13.97 -5.84 3.32
N ASN A 173 15.20 -5.72 3.73
CA ASN A 173 15.62 -5.71 5.11
C ASN A 173 16.87 -4.84 5.36
N ASP A 174 17.47 -4.33 4.28
CA ASP A 174 18.60 -3.40 4.37
C ASP A 174 18.17 -2.00 3.88
N PRO A 175 18.14 -0.97 4.75
CA PRO A 175 17.82 0.39 4.35
C PRO A 175 18.71 0.97 3.24
N LYS A 176 19.88 0.37 2.98
CA LYS A 176 20.80 0.81 1.93
C LYS A 176 20.32 0.48 0.51
N ILE A 177 19.26 -0.32 0.36
CA ILE A 177 18.69 -0.63 -0.95
C ILE A 177 18.14 0.60 -1.68
N ILE A 178 17.81 1.65 -0.94
CA ILE A 178 17.45 2.96 -1.48
C ILE A 178 18.48 3.98 -1.01
N GLU A 179 18.89 4.85 -1.92
CA GLU A 179 19.82 5.94 -1.63
C GLU A 179 19.19 6.91 -0.61
N SER A 180 20.00 7.41 0.32
CA SER A 180 19.54 8.40 1.31
C SER A 180 19.07 9.68 0.61
N ASP A 181 18.06 10.34 1.17
CA ASP A 181 17.55 11.62 0.68
C ASP A 181 17.14 11.59 -0.81
N SER A 182 16.59 10.46 -1.30
CA SER A 182 16.28 10.25 -2.72
C SER A 182 14.79 10.12 -3.04
N VAL A 183 13.94 9.91 -2.03
CA VAL A 183 12.50 9.67 -2.18
C VAL A 183 11.69 10.90 -1.80
N ASP A 184 10.75 11.31 -2.64
CA ASP A 184 9.87 12.45 -2.35
C ASP A 184 8.73 12.06 -1.39
N VAL A 185 8.17 10.86 -1.60
CA VAL A 185 7.09 10.32 -0.76
C VAL A 185 7.31 8.84 -0.51
N VAL A 186 7.35 8.47 0.76
CA VAL A 186 7.22 7.07 1.22
C VAL A 186 5.80 6.88 1.73
N PHE A 187 5.14 5.81 1.33
CA PHE A 187 3.78 5.54 1.78
C PHE A 187 3.53 4.06 2.08
N SER A 188 2.50 3.79 2.86
CA SER A 188 1.97 2.45 3.11
C SER A 188 0.49 2.50 3.42
N GLN A 189 -0.23 1.41 3.09
CA GLN A 189 -1.66 1.26 3.35
C GLN A 189 -1.89 -0.05 4.11
N ALA A 190 -2.31 0.02 5.37
CA ALA A 190 -2.58 -1.12 6.24
C ALA A 190 -1.41 -2.13 6.30
N VAL A 191 -0.21 -1.64 6.63
CA VAL A 191 1.03 -2.44 6.68
C VAL A 191 1.74 -2.34 8.01
N LEU A 192 1.84 -1.13 8.59
CA LEU A 192 2.69 -0.90 9.75
C LEU A 192 2.19 -1.60 11.01
N GLU A 193 0.90 -1.93 11.10
CA GLU A 193 0.31 -2.76 12.14
C GLU A 193 0.84 -4.19 12.17
N HIS A 194 1.45 -4.65 11.05
CA HIS A 194 2.02 -5.98 10.89
C HIS A 194 3.54 -6.02 11.06
N VAL A 195 4.17 -4.85 11.19
CA VAL A 195 5.62 -4.73 11.27
C VAL A 195 6.11 -5.05 12.68
N GLU A 196 7.04 -6.01 12.80
CA GLU A 196 7.60 -6.40 14.11
C GLU A 196 8.63 -5.38 14.63
N ASP A 197 9.55 -4.91 13.77
CA ASP A 197 10.53 -3.87 14.11
C ASP A 197 10.13 -2.52 13.49
N ILE A 198 9.23 -1.84 14.19
CA ILE A 198 8.70 -0.55 13.74
C ILE A 198 9.78 0.54 13.75
N ASN A 199 10.73 0.50 14.70
CA ASN A 199 11.81 1.49 14.77
C ASN A 199 12.72 1.39 13.54
N HIS A 200 13.17 0.17 13.21
CA HIS A 200 13.97 -0.07 12.01
C HIS A 200 13.26 0.41 10.74
N THR A 201 11.97 0.16 10.65
CA THR A 201 11.16 0.58 9.49
C THR A 201 11.06 2.10 9.38
N TYR A 202 10.82 2.82 10.50
CA TYR A 202 10.80 4.28 10.49
C TYR A 202 12.18 4.88 10.23
N ASP A 203 13.27 4.29 10.76
CA ASP A 203 14.62 4.72 10.47
C ASP A 203 14.96 4.58 8.99
N ALA A 204 14.51 3.49 8.36
CA ALA A 204 14.66 3.28 6.92
C ALA A 204 13.91 4.35 6.11
N MET A 205 12.61 4.58 6.41
CA MET A 205 11.81 5.59 5.74
C MET A 205 12.41 6.99 5.92
N TYR A 206 12.86 7.33 7.14
CA TYR A 206 13.51 8.61 7.43
C TYR A 206 14.79 8.80 6.62
N ARG A 207 15.59 7.72 6.49
CA ARG A 207 16.81 7.73 5.67
C ARG A 207 16.51 8.00 4.20
N TRP A 208 15.44 7.43 3.64
CA TRP A 208 15.12 7.51 2.22
C TRP A 208 14.48 8.84 1.83
N VAL A 209 13.66 9.41 2.73
CA VAL A 209 12.89 10.60 2.39
C VAL A 209 13.78 11.84 2.29
N LYS A 210 13.60 12.64 1.25
CA LYS A 210 14.29 13.90 1.04
C LYS A 210 13.89 14.93 2.09
N LYS A 211 14.76 15.89 2.33
CA LYS A 211 14.36 17.11 3.06
C LYS A 211 13.18 17.78 2.34
N GLY A 212 12.09 17.98 3.07
CA GLY A 212 10.82 18.49 2.52
C GLY A 212 9.98 17.44 1.78
N GLY A 213 10.37 16.17 1.83
CA GLY A 213 9.53 15.05 1.44
C GLY A 213 8.60 14.60 2.57
N TYR A 214 7.78 13.61 2.30
CA TYR A 214 6.73 13.17 3.22
C TYR A 214 6.73 11.66 3.41
N ILE A 215 6.30 11.23 4.60
CA ILE A 215 5.92 9.86 4.90
C ILE A 215 4.41 9.88 5.14
N SER A 216 3.67 9.05 4.40
CA SER A 216 2.20 8.98 4.43
C SER A 216 1.75 7.54 4.68
N ASN A 217 1.46 7.21 5.92
CA ASN A 217 1.02 5.87 6.30
C ASN A 217 -0.44 5.89 6.76
N GLU A 218 -1.23 4.96 6.27
CA GLU A 218 -2.49 4.56 6.89
C GLU A 218 -2.24 3.29 7.69
N ILE A 219 -2.71 3.25 8.94
CA ILE A 219 -2.47 2.15 9.87
C ILE A 219 -3.82 1.68 10.41
N ASP A 220 -4.12 0.40 10.22
CA ASP A 220 -5.31 -0.22 10.80
C ASP A 220 -5.02 -0.69 12.23
N PHE A 221 -5.60 -0.01 13.20
CA PHE A 221 -5.47 -0.37 14.62
C PHE A 221 -6.47 -1.45 15.06
N GLU A 222 -7.25 -2.03 14.16
CA GLU A 222 -8.16 -3.11 14.48
C GLU A 222 -7.43 -4.44 14.70
N SER A 223 -8.05 -5.32 15.46
CA SER A 223 -7.48 -6.65 15.77
C SER A 223 -7.77 -7.73 14.73
N HIS A 224 -8.13 -7.35 13.49
CA HIS A 224 -8.50 -8.27 12.39
C HIS A 224 -9.48 -9.38 12.81
N GLY A 225 -10.52 -8.98 13.59
CA GLY A 225 -11.59 -9.86 14.04
C GLY A 225 -11.31 -10.63 15.35
N LEU A 226 -10.18 -10.39 16.02
CA LEU A 226 -9.93 -10.95 17.35
C LEU A 226 -10.66 -10.18 18.45
N SER A 227 -11.15 -8.97 18.19
CA SER A 227 -12.08 -8.22 19.03
C SER A 227 -13.33 -7.85 18.24
N ASP A 228 -14.44 -7.62 18.92
CA ASP A 228 -15.67 -7.13 18.29
C ASP A 228 -15.67 -5.60 18.17
N GLU A 229 -14.84 -4.91 18.99
CA GLU A 229 -14.63 -3.47 18.97
C GLU A 229 -13.24 -3.16 18.38
N TRP A 230 -13.09 -2.02 17.70
CA TRP A 230 -11.87 -1.65 17.02
C TRP A 230 -10.63 -1.69 17.94
N ASN A 231 -10.77 -1.28 19.21
CA ASN A 231 -9.70 -1.26 20.21
C ASN A 231 -9.87 -2.32 21.31
N GLY A 232 -10.84 -3.23 21.21
CA GLY A 232 -11.18 -4.18 22.27
C GLY A 232 -10.05 -5.16 22.61
N HIS A 233 -9.10 -5.37 21.72
CA HIS A 233 -7.89 -6.17 21.96
C HIS A 233 -6.95 -5.54 23.00
N TRP A 234 -7.01 -4.24 23.24
CA TRP A 234 -6.21 -3.57 24.27
C TRP A 234 -6.61 -3.97 25.69
N SER A 235 -7.82 -4.52 25.87
CA SER A 235 -8.28 -5.06 27.16
C SER A 235 -7.76 -6.47 27.45
N PHE A 236 -7.11 -7.14 26.49
CA PHE A 236 -6.57 -8.47 26.70
C PHE A 236 -5.23 -8.40 27.44
N SER A 237 -4.99 -9.38 28.35
CA SER A 237 -3.65 -9.58 28.86
C SER A 237 -2.74 -10.09 27.74
N ASP A 238 -1.42 -9.86 27.87
CA ASP A 238 -0.41 -10.34 26.92
C ASP A 238 -0.53 -11.84 26.66
N VAL A 239 -0.81 -12.63 27.71
CA VAL A 239 -1.02 -14.08 27.61
C VAL A 239 -2.24 -14.39 26.75
N THR A 240 -3.37 -13.71 27.01
CA THR A 240 -4.61 -13.90 26.23
C THR A 240 -4.39 -13.51 24.79
N TRP A 241 -3.74 -12.38 24.54
CA TRP A 241 -3.42 -11.92 23.20
C TRP A 241 -2.55 -12.93 22.45
N LYS A 242 -1.44 -13.39 23.06
CA LYS A 242 -0.56 -14.39 22.45
C LYS A 242 -1.29 -15.70 22.10
N LEU A 243 -2.19 -16.16 22.99
CA LEU A 243 -2.98 -17.37 22.75
C LEU A 243 -3.98 -17.17 21.60
N MET A 244 -4.61 -15.99 21.49
CA MET A 244 -5.55 -15.67 20.42
C MET A 244 -4.83 -15.45 19.10
N LYS A 245 -3.71 -14.71 19.09
CA LYS A 245 -2.88 -14.47 17.91
C LYS A 245 -2.35 -15.80 17.34
N GLY A 246 -1.76 -16.63 18.21
CA GLY A 246 -1.10 -17.86 17.78
C GLY A 246 0.05 -17.57 16.81
N ASN A 247 0.16 -18.41 15.78
CA ASN A 247 1.14 -18.27 14.69
C ASN A 247 0.50 -17.69 13.41
N ARG A 248 -0.47 -16.80 13.56
CA ARG A 248 -1.08 -16.14 12.40
C ARG A 248 -0.17 -15.05 11.90
N PRO A 249 0.19 -15.06 10.61
CA PRO A 249 0.84 -13.92 9.99
C PRO A 249 -0.14 -12.73 9.96
N TYR A 250 0.39 -11.54 10.04
CA TYR A 250 -0.39 -10.29 9.91
C TYR A 250 -1.44 -10.07 11.02
N LEU A 251 -1.06 -10.35 12.28
CA LEU A 251 -1.86 -10.04 13.47
C LEU A 251 -0.98 -9.46 14.58
#